data_6ba33b7517a7b931e02ff2953aa015ea
#
_entry.id   6ba33b7517a7b931e02ff2953aa015ea
#
_cell.length_a   1.000
_cell.length_b   1.000
_cell.length_c   1.000
_cell.angle_alpha   90.00
_cell.angle_beta   90.00
_cell.angle_gamma   90.00
#
_symmetry.space_group_name_H-M   'P 1'
#
loop_
_entity.id
_entity.type
_entity.pdbx_description
1 polymer ?
#
loop_
_entity_poly.entity_id
_entity_poly.type
_entity_poly.pdbx_seq_one_letter_code
_entity_poly.pdbx_strand_id
1 'polypeptide(L)'
;AGRGHKRGLKIVMDLVVNHTSDEHAWFEASKNKDDEHADWYWWRPARPGTTAGEPGAEPNQWGSYFGGSAWEYCPERGEYYLHQFSKKQPDLNWENPAVRRAVYDMMNWWLDRGVDGFRMDVITLISKRTDLSGKLPGEYGSELDDLPVGEEGYSNPNPFCADGPRQDEFLAEMRREVFEGREGFLTVGEAPGVTAQRNEHITDPGNGELDMLFLFEHVDFDCEGTKWKPLPLDLPKFKSIMAGYQAAVKNAGWASLFTGNHDQPRVVSRWGDDSSEESRVRSAKAL
;
A
#
# COMPACT_ATOMS: atom_id res chain seq x y z
N ALA A 1 -4.95 -11.41 22.53
CA ALA A 1 -6.33 -10.89 22.51
C ALA A 1 -7.00 -11.07 23.88
N GLY A 2 -7.06 -12.25 24.51
CA GLY A 2 -7.86 -12.53 25.70
C GLY A 2 -7.69 -11.60 26.93
N ARG A 3 -6.48 -11.04 27.20
CA ARG A 3 -6.28 -10.06 28.29
C ARG A 3 -6.83 -8.68 27.94
N GLY A 4 -6.80 -8.29 26.68
CA GLY A 4 -7.39 -7.05 26.19
C GLY A 4 -8.92 -7.10 26.26
N HIS A 5 -9.53 -8.16 25.76
CA HIS A 5 -10.96 -8.37 25.78
C HIS A 5 -11.57 -8.35 27.18
N LYS A 6 -10.88 -8.94 28.18
CA LYS A 6 -11.29 -8.87 29.59
C LYS A 6 -11.35 -7.44 30.15
N ARG A 7 -10.72 -6.47 29.47
CA ARG A 7 -10.72 -5.04 29.79
C ARG A 7 -11.59 -4.21 28.85
N GLY A 8 -12.38 -4.84 28.01
CA GLY A 8 -13.22 -4.17 27.01
C GLY A 8 -12.46 -3.61 25.79
N LEU A 9 -11.18 -4.02 25.58
CA LEU A 9 -10.38 -3.55 24.46
C LEU A 9 -10.57 -4.48 23.26
N LYS A 10 -10.62 -3.88 22.08
CA LYS A 10 -10.54 -4.59 20.78
C LYS A 10 -9.10 -4.58 20.27
N ILE A 11 -8.71 -5.64 19.59
CA ILE A 11 -7.37 -5.81 19.03
C ILE A 11 -7.45 -5.76 17.52
N VAL A 12 -6.96 -4.66 16.95
CA VAL A 12 -6.79 -4.49 15.51
C VAL A 12 -5.29 -4.68 15.21
N MET A 13 -4.97 -5.62 14.34
CA MET A 13 -3.58 -5.93 13.98
C MET A 13 -3.21 -5.28 12.65
N ASP A 14 -1.91 -4.98 12.51
CA ASP A 14 -1.35 -4.59 11.23
C ASP A 14 -1.27 -5.80 10.30
N LEU A 15 -1.75 -5.63 9.07
CA LEU A 15 -1.76 -6.63 8.01
C LEU A 15 -0.93 -6.13 6.84
N VAL A 16 0.25 -6.71 6.66
CA VAL A 16 1.16 -6.37 5.56
C VAL A 16 1.10 -7.49 4.54
N VAL A 17 0.42 -7.23 3.42
CA VAL A 17 0.15 -8.25 2.38
C VAL A 17 0.43 -7.78 0.95
N ASN A 18 0.88 -6.54 0.76
CA ASN A 18 1.44 -6.13 -0.53
C ASN A 18 2.81 -6.78 -0.77
N HIS A 19 3.59 -7.00 0.27
CA HIS A 19 4.94 -7.55 0.25
C HIS A 19 5.21 -8.42 1.48
N THR A 20 6.31 -9.14 1.47
CA THR A 20 6.83 -9.85 2.65
C THR A 20 8.26 -9.40 2.94
N SER A 21 8.86 -9.92 4.01
CA SER A 21 10.33 -9.89 4.14
C SER A 21 10.99 -10.73 3.04
N ASP A 22 12.17 -10.32 2.59
CA ASP A 22 13.04 -11.13 1.74
C ASP A 22 13.57 -12.40 2.44
N GLU A 23 13.43 -12.49 3.76
CA GLU A 23 13.74 -13.67 4.59
C GLU A 23 12.50 -14.55 4.83
N HIS A 24 11.34 -14.20 4.30
CA HIS A 24 10.12 -14.99 4.43
C HIS A 24 10.25 -16.32 3.67
N ALA A 25 9.75 -17.40 4.26
CA ALA A 25 9.86 -18.74 3.67
C ALA A 25 9.29 -18.82 2.24
N TRP A 26 8.22 -18.08 1.94
CA TRP A 26 7.66 -18.02 0.59
C TRP A 26 8.62 -17.38 -0.41
N PHE A 27 9.30 -16.30 -0.01
CA PHE A 27 10.26 -15.63 -0.89
C PHE A 27 11.49 -16.52 -1.12
N GLU A 28 12.04 -17.12 -0.06
CA GLU A 28 13.16 -18.03 -0.18
C GLU A 28 12.83 -19.24 -1.09
N ALA A 29 11.64 -19.83 -0.94
CA ALA A 29 11.16 -20.90 -1.79
C ALA A 29 10.99 -20.46 -3.26
N SER A 30 10.50 -19.24 -3.47
CA SER A 30 10.25 -18.69 -4.81
C SER A 30 11.52 -18.48 -5.64
N LYS A 31 12.70 -18.46 -5.03
CA LYS A 31 13.98 -18.43 -5.75
C LYS A 31 14.21 -19.68 -6.60
N ASN A 32 13.61 -20.78 -6.22
CA ASN A 32 13.59 -22.01 -7.02
C ASN A 32 12.42 -21.98 -8.02
N LYS A 33 12.74 -21.99 -9.33
CA LYS A 33 11.73 -21.93 -10.41
C LYS A 33 10.81 -23.17 -10.49
N ASP A 34 11.22 -24.26 -9.88
CA ASP A 34 10.46 -25.52 -9.84
C ASP A 34 9.61 -25.67 -8.55
N ASP A 35 9.68 -24.69 -7.64
CA ASP A 35 8.88 -24.68 -6.41
C ASP A 35 7.46 -24.17 -6.67
N GLU A 36 6.49 -24.62 -5.86
CA GLU A 36 5.10 -24.14 -5.92
C GLU A 36 4.96 -22.64 -5.66
N HIS A 37 5.94 -22.01 -5.00
CA HIS A 37 5.99 -20.57 -4.74
C HIS A 37 6.67 -19.78 -5.85
N ALA A 38 7.13 -20.40 -6.93
CA ALA A 38 7.92 -19.75 -7.98
C ALA A 38 7.28 -18.46 -8.54
N ASP A 39 5.94 -18.42 -8.63
CA ASP A 39 5.18 -17.29 -9.16
C ASP A 39 4.46 -16.46 -8.08
N TRP A 40 4.85 -16.60 -6.81
CA TRP A 40 4.20 -15.89 -5.70
C TRP A 40 4.65 -14.43 -5.56
N TYR A 41 5.75 -14.06 -6.26
CA TYR A 41 6.28 -12.70 -6.32
C TYR A 41 6.40 -12.26 -7.77
N TRP A 42 6.58 -10.96 -7.98
CA TRP A 42 6.76 -10.39 -9.31
C TRP A 42 8.21 -10.59 -9.78
N TRP A 43 8.49 -11.76 -10.34
CA TRP A 43 9.78 -12.10 -10.93
C TRP A 43 9.79 -11.79 -12.43
N ARG A 44 10.89 -11.20 -12.92
CA ARG A 44 11.07 -10.87 -14.35
C ARG A 44 12.50 -11.14 -14.79
N PRO A 45 12.71 -11.62 -16.03
CA PRO A 45 14.05 -11.72 -16.60
C PRO A 45 14.62 -10.33 -16.85
N ALA A 46 15.95 -10.27 -17.06
CA ALA A 46 16.62 -9.07 -17.53
C ALA A 46 16.05 -8.62 -18.90
N ARG A 47 16.10 -7.34 -19.16
CA ARG A 47 15.72 -6.76 -20.46
C ARG A 47 16.50 -7.44 -21.58
N PRO A 48 15.85 -7.87 -22.68
CA PRO A 48 16.55 -8.50 -23.80
C PRO A 48 17.69 -7.63 -24.35
N GLY A 49 18.84 -8.26 -24.62
CA GLY A 49 20.02 -7.58 -25.13
C GLY A 49 20.90 -6.92 -24.07
N THR A 50 20.58 -7.10 -22.80
CA THR A 50 21.38 -6.62 -21.66
C THR A 50 21.99 -7.79 -20.89
N THR A 51 22.93 -7.49 -20.00
CA THR A 51 23.54 -8.48 -19.08
C THR A 51 22.82 -8.39 -17.74
N ALA A 52 22.22 -9.49 -17.29
CA ALA A 52 21.52 -9.55 -16.01
C ALA A 52 22.45 -9.14 -14.84
N GLY A 53 21.93 -8.31 -13.94
CA GLY A 53 22.68 -7.77 -12.81
C GLY A 53 23.48 -6.48 -13.11
N GLU A 54 23.60 -6.08 -14.38
CA GLU A 54 24.24 -4.84 -14.76
C GLU A 54 23.23 -3.68 -14.83
N PRO A 55 23.66 -2.43 -14.63
CA PRO A 55 22.79 -1.25 -14.75
C PRO A 55 22.11 -1.17 -16.13
N GLY A 56 20.81 -0.90 -16.15
CA GLY A 56 20.00 -0.82 -17.36
C GLY A 56 19.42 -2.16 -17.83
N ALA A 57 19.67 -3.24 -17.09
CA ALA A 57 19.12 -4.56 -17.36
C ALA A 57 17.78 -4.82 -16.65
N GLU A 58 17.31 -3.88 -15.85
CA GLU A 58 16.03 -3.96 -15.14
C GLU A 58 14.87 -4.11 -16.13
N PRO A 59 13.81 -4.83 -15.74
CA PRO A 59 12.65 -5.13 -16.62
C PRO A 59 11.97 -3.87 -17.20
N ASN A 60 11.80 -2.84 -16.37
CA ASN A 60 11.35 -1.49 -16.75
C ASN A 60 12.08 -0.44 -15.91
N GLN A 61 11.68 0.83 -16.01
CA GLN A 61 12.35 1.95 -15.35
C GLN A 61 11.65 2.40 -14.04
N TRP A 62 10.87 1.56 -13.42
CA TRP A 62 10.14 1.92 -12.20
C TRP A 62 11.07 2.23 -11.04
N GLY A 63 10.76 3.32 -10.36
CA GLY A 63 11.41 3.72 -9.11
C GLY A 63 10.71 3.16 -7.88
N SER A 64 11.49 2.89 -6.84
CA SER A 64 10.99 2.54 -5.51
C SER A 64 10.55 3.79 -4.74
N TYR A 65 9.56 3.66 -3.85
CA TYR A 65 9.16 4.73 -2.93
C TYR A 65 10.30 5.19 -2.00
N PHE A 66 11.30 4.33 -1.78
CA PHE A 66 12.46 4.64 -0.94
C PHE A 66 13.69 5.08 -1.76
N GLY A 67 13.50 5.32 -3.06
CA GLY A 67 14.53 5.75 -4.01
C GLY A 67 15.25 4.60 -4.69
N GLY A 68 15.82 4.88 -5.85
CA GLY A 68 16.46 3.88 -6.70
C GLY A 68 15.48 3.06 -7.51
N SER A 69 15.97 1.98 -8.14
CA SER A 69 15.14 1.05 -8.90
C SER A 69 14.14 0.32 -8.01
N ALA A 70 12.96 0.03 -8.54
CA ALA A 70 11.99 -0.89 -7.94
C ALA A 70 12.32 -2.37 -8.22
N TRP A 71 13.44 -2.65 -8.85
CA TRP A 71 13.87 -4.00 -9.21
C TRP A 71 15.22 -4.34 -8.60
N GLU A 72 15.33 -5.50 -7.97
CA GLU A 72 16.59 -6.04 -7.46
C GLU A 72 16.89 -7.37 -8.13
N TYR A 73 18.15 -7.55 -8.57
CA TYR A 73 18.60 -8.79 -9.19
C TYR A 73 18.88 -9.86 -8.15
N CYS A 74 18.32 -11.05 -8.35
CA CYS A 74 18.60 -12.23 -7.54
C CYS A 74 19.50 -13.20 -8.32
N PRO A 75 20.80 -13.30 -7.98
CA PRO A 75 21.72 -14.20 -8.68
C PRO A 75 21.33 -15.67 -8.60
N GLU A 76 20.73 -16.11 -7.49
CA GLU A 76 20.33 -17.49 -7.27
C GLU A 76 19.24 -17.92 -8.25
N ARG A 77 18.31 -17.00 -8.58
CA ARG A 77 17.22 -17.25 -9.53
C ARG A 77 17.60 -16.81 -10.97
N GLY A 78 18.54 -15.88 -11.13
CA GLY A 78 18.91 -15.27 -12.40
C GLY A 78 17.85 -14.33 -12.95
N GLU A 79 17.01 -13.77 -12.11
CA GLU A 79 15.91 -12.85 -12.44
C GLU A 79 15.86 -11.69 -11.46
N TYR A 80 15.08 -10.66 -11.80
CA TYR A 80 14.77 -9.52 -10.95
C TYR A 80 13.42 -9.75 -10.24
N TYR A 81 13.33 -9.33 -8.98
CA TYR A 81 12.05 -9.20 -8.28
C TYR A 81 11.67 -7.74 -8.06
N LEU A 82 10.36 -7.48 -8.10
CA LEU A 82 9.79 -6.16 -7.83
C LEU A 82 9.76 -5.89 -6.33
N HIS A 83 10.15 -4.67 -5.94
CA HIS A 83 9.99 -4.13 -4.60
C HIS A 83 9.60 -2.65 -4.66
N GLN A 84 8.34 -2.32 -4.44
CA GLN A 84 7.91 -0.92 -4.47
C GLN A 84 8.51 -0.10 -3.31
N PHE A 85 8.94 -0.76 -2.24
CA PHE A 85 9.57 -0.16 -1.06
C PHE A 85 11.05 -0.57 -0.96
N SER A 86 11.49 -1.11 0.16
CA SER A 86 12.85 -1.60 0.31
C SER A 86 13.07 -2.88 -0.51
N LYS A 87 14.29 -3.09 -1.00
CA LYS A 87 14.69 -4.39 -1.59
C LYS A 87 14.53 -5.57 -0.62
N LYS A 88 14.39 -5.31 0.68
CA LYS A 88 14.02 -6.31 1.69
C LYS A 88 12.51 -6.56 1.80
N GLN A 89 11.72 -5.96 0.92
CA GLN A 89 10.26 -6.04 0.90
C GLN A 89 9.75 -6.41 -0.50
N PRO A 90 10.02 -7.65 -0.97
CA PRO A 90 9.56 -8.11 -2.29
C PRO A 90 8.03 -8.13 -2.39
N ASP A 91 7.50 -7.62 -3.49
CA ASP A 91 6.08 -7.50 -3.75
C ASP A 91 5.45 -8.85 -4.11
N LEU A 92 4.37 -9.20 -3.41
CA LEU A 92 3.57 -10.40 -3.71
C LEU A 92 2.79 -10.25 -5.02
N ASN A 93 2.70 -11.34 -5.75
CA ASN A 93 1.92 -11.41 -6.99
C ASN A 93 0.46 -11.77 -6.70
N TRP A 94 -0.38 -10.78 -6.46
CA TRP A 94 -1.82 -10.97 -6.19
C TRP A 94 -2.62 -11.49 -7.38
N GLU A 95 -2.06 -11.48 -8.60
CA GLU A 95 -2.67 -12.16 -9.74
C GLU A 95 -2.71 -13.68 -9.52
N ASN A 96 -1.77 -14.23 -8.74
CA ASN A 96 -1.74 -15.65 -8.40
C ASN A 96 -2.79 -15.98 -7.30
N PRO A 97 -3.79 -16.83 -7.59
CA PRO A 97 -4.82 -17.18 -6.61
C PRO A 97 -4.28 -17.96 -5.40
N ALA A 98 -3.13 -18.65 -5.51
CA ALA A 98 -2.50 -19.32 -4.38
C ALA A 98 -1.98 -18.32 -3.35
N VAL A 99 -1.43 -17.18 -3.78
CA VAL A 99 -1.04 -16.06 -2.89
C VAL A 99 -2.24 -15.55 -2.13
N ARG A 100 -3.34 -15.25 -2.83
CA ARG A 100 -4.58 -14.75 -2.20
C ARG A 100 -5.11 -15.73 -1.16
N ARG A 101 -5.17 -17.02 -1.50
CA ARG A 101 -5.59 -18.09 -0.58
C ARG A 101 -4.73 -18.13 0.68
N ALA A 102 -3.42 -18.12 0.54
CA ALA A 102 -2.49 -18.16 1.68
C ALA A 102 -2.64 -16.92 2.58
N VAL A 103 -2.89 -15.74 2.00
CA VAL A 103 -3.18 -14.51 2.75
C VAL A 103 -4.49 -14.66 3.53
N TYR A 104 -5.56 -15.15 2.90
CA TYR A 104 -6.86 -15.33 3.57
C TYR A 104 -6.79 -16.39 4.69
N ASP A 105 -6.07 -17.47 4.49
CA ASP A 105 -5.82 -18.51 5.50
C ASP A 105 -5.08 -17.92 6.71
N MET A 106 -4.08 -17.09 6.50
CA MET A 106 -3.36 -16.38 7.56
C MET A 106 -4.27 -15.40 8.30
N MET A 107 -5.10 -14.62 7.59
CA MET A 107 -6.06 -13.70 8.21
C MET A 107 -7.08 -14.45 9.07
N ASN A 108 -7.67 -15.53 8.55
CA ASN A 108 -8.59 -16.39 9.30
C ASN A 108 -7.92 -16.98 10.54
N TRP A 109 -6.67 -17.43 10.45
CA TRP A 109 -5.90 -17.94 11.58
C TRP A 109 -5.77 -16.93 12.73
N TRP A 110 -5.60 -15.63 12.41
CA TRP A 110 -5.53 -14.56 13.41
C TRP A 110 -6.90 -14.24 14.01
N LEU A 111 -7.95 -14.14 13.19
CA LEU A 111 -9.33 -13.90 13.64
C LEU A 111 -9.81 -15.00 14.57
N ASP A 112 -9.53 -16.26 14.26
CA ASP A 112 -9.89 -17.41 15.11
C ASP A 112 -9.16 -17.41 16.46
N ARG A 113 -8.04 -16.65 16.57
CA ARG A 113 -7.31 -16.39 17.82
C ARG A 113 -7.73 -15.14 18.55
N GLY A 114 -8.80 -14.51 18.07
CA GLY A 114 -9.48 -13.39 18.74
C GLY A 114 -8.90 -12.03 18.39
N VAL A 115 -8.30 -11.87 17.21
CA VAL A 115 -8.08 -10.54 16.63
C VAL A 115 -9.43 -10.00 16.18
N ASP A 116 -9.69 -8.71 16.42
CA ASP A 116 -10.98 -8.07 16.13
C ASP A 116 -10.97 -7.29 14.81
N GLY A 117 -9.88 -7.36 14.04
CA GLY A 117 -9.78 -6.69 12.73
C GLY A 117 -8.37 -6.37 12.33
N PHE A 118 -8.23 -5.68 11.20
CA PHE A 118 -6.94 -5.37 10.60
C PHE A 118 -6.83 -3.92 10.16
N ARG A 119 -5.67 -3.30 10.45
CA ARG A 119 -5.15 -2.15 9.70
C ARG A 119 -4.31 -2.72 8.57
N MET A 120 -4.71 -2.44 7.35
CA MET A 120 -4.13 -3.05 6.15
C MET A 120 -3.12 -2.11 5.51
N ASP A 121 -1.85 -2.45 5.62
CA ASP A 121 -0.73 -1.68 5.10
C ASP A 121 -0.80 -1.61 3.58
N VAL A 122 -0.73 -0.40 3.03
CA VAL A 122 -0.76 -0.08 1.60
C VAL A 122 -1.66 -0.99 0.75
N ILE A 123 -2.83 -1.33 1.29
CA ILE A 123 -3.72 -2.34 0.71
C ILE A 123 -4.17 -1.99 -0.72
N THR A 124 -4.11 -0.74 -1.09
CA THR A 124 -4.47 -0.28 -2.44
C THR A 124 -3.35 -0.46 -3.47
N LEU A 125 -2.20 -1.02 -3.07
CA LEU A 125 -1.10 -1.33 -3.98
C LEU A 125 -1.06 -2.81 -4.43
N ILE A 126 -1.97 -3.65 -3.96
CA ILE A 126 -1.97 -5.10 -4.27
C ILE A 126 -2.32 -5.41 -5.72
N SER A 127 -3.12 -4.57 -6.39
CA SER A 127 -3.50 -4.74 -7.79
C SER A 127 -2.61 -3.88 -8.70
N LYS A 128 -1.82 -4.53 -9.54
CA LYS A 128 -0.96 -3.84 -10.51
C LYS A 128 -1.52 -3.96 -11.91
N ARG A 129 -1.46 -2.86 -12.69
CA ARG A 129 -1.89 -2.89 -14.09
C ARG A 129 -0.93 -3.72 -14.92
N THR A 130 -1.45 -4.68 -15.68
CA THR A 130 -0.73 -5.45 -16.67
C THR A 130 -1.43 -5.38 -18.01
N ASP A 131 -0.71 -5.67 -19.08
CA ASP A 131 -1.32 -5.96 -20.38
C ASP A 131 -1.94 -7.37 -20.39
N LEU A 132 -2.54 -7.75 -21.53
CA LEU A 132 -3.18 -9.06 -21.69
C LEU A 132 -2.18 -10.24 -21.59
N SER A 133 -0.89 -9.99 -21.76
CA SER A 133 0.17 -11.00 -21.60
C SER A 133 0.74 -11.07 -20.17
N GLY A 134 0.23 -10.24 -19.24
CA GLY A 134 0.67 -10.17 -17.85
C GLY A 134 1.93 -9.34 -17.65
N LYS A 135 2.35 -8.52 -18.62
CA LYS A 135 3.49 -7.63 -18.51
C LYS A 135 3.08 -6.30 -17.89
N LEU A 136 3.97 -5.76 -17.06
CA LEU A 136 3.83 -4.43 -16.49
C LEU A 136 4.15 -3.35 -17.52
N PRO A 137 3.66 -2.11 -17.34
CA PRO A 137 4.02 -0.98 -18.21
C PRO A 137 5.53 -0.79 -18.32
N GLY A 138 6.01 -0.56 -19.54
CA GLY A 138 7.42 -0.35 -19.83
C GLY A 138 8.30 -1.60 -19.86
N GLU A 139 7.78 -2.79 -19.55
CA GLU A 139 8.50 -4.05 -19.79
C GLU A 139 8.69 -4.27 -21.31
N TYR A 140 9.78 -4.93 -21.68
CA TYR A 140 10.04 -5.24 -23.09
C TYR A 140 8.90 -6.06 -23.71
N GLY A 141 8.29 -5.50 -24.76
CA GLY A 141 7.15 -6.09 -25.45
C GLY A 141 5.83 -6.01 -24.68
N SER A 142 5.73 -5.14 -23.67
CA SER A 142 4.44 -4.74 -23.11
C SER A 142 3.67 -3.86 -24.10
N GLU A 143 2.35 -4.02 -24.14
CA GLU A 143 1.45 -3.13 -24.89
C GLU A 143 1.18 -1.81 -24.14
N LEU A 144 1.63 -1.71 -22.89
CA LEU A 144 1.48 -0.54 -22.03
C LEU A 144 2.79 0.24 -21.94
N ASP A 145 2.72 1.51 -22.32
CA ASP A 145 3.84 2.43 -22.16
C ASP A 145 4.04 2.78 -20.68
N ASP A 146 5.29 3.00 -20.30
CA ASP A 146 5.66 3.56 -19.00
C ASP A 146 5.51 5.09 -19.00
N LEU A 147 5.47 5.67 -17.81
CA LEU A 147 5.57 7.12 -17.66
C LEU A 147 7.01 7.57 -17.93
N PRO A 148 7.18 8.85 -18.34
CA PRO A 148 8.52 9.43 -18.46
C PRO A 148 9.31 9.31 -17.17
N VAL A 149 10.60 9.06 -17.30
CA VAL A 149 11.53 9.09 -16.16
C VAL A 149 11.61 10.49 -15.57
N GLY A 150 11.56 10.57 -14.24
CA GLY A 150 11.77 11.79 -13.50
C GLY A 150 13.26 12.17 -13.38
N GLU A 151 13.53 13.23 -12.61
CA GLU A 151 14.91 13.75 -12.39
C GLU A 151 15.86 12.73 -11.76
N GLU A 152 15.31 11.78 -10.99
CA GLU A 152 16.09 10.70 -10.34
C GLU A 152 16.43 9.53 -11.29
N GLY A 153 16.01 9.59 -12.56
CA GLY A 153 16.29 8.56 -13.56
C GLY A 153 15.32 7.38 -13.54
N TYR A 154 14.21 7.47 -12.79
CA TYR A 154 13.19 6.43 -12.70
C TYR A 154 11.81 6.97 -13.02
N SER A 155 10.90 6.12 -13.51
CA SER A 155 9.49 6.44 -13.69
C SER A 155 8.70 6.17 -12.40
N ASN A 156 7.60 6.92 -12.21
CA ASN A 156 6.74 6.73 -11.04
C ASN A 156 5.72 5.60 -11.30
N PRO A 157 5.77 4.45 -10.61
CA PRO A 157 4.86 3.34 -10.83
C PRO A 157 3.46 3.58 -10.23
N ASN A 158 3.29 4.59 -9.38
CA ASN A 158 2.07 4.80 -8.61
C ASN A 158 0.77 4.77 -9.44
N PRO A 159 0.68 5.41 -10.62
CA PRO A 159 -0.53 5.37 -11.45
C PRO A 159 -0.89 4.00 -12.02
N PHE A 160 0.03 3.04 -11.96
CA PHE A 160 -0.17 1.66 -12.42
C PHE A 160 -0.36 0.66 -11.27
N CYS A 161 0.00 1.07 -10.06
CA CYS A 161 0.01 0.19 -8.87
C CYS A 161 -1.01 0.61 -7.82
N ALA A 162 -1.32 1.92 -7.70
CA ALA A 162 -2.30 2.38 -6.72
C ALA A 162 -3.71 2.26 -7.28
N ASP A 163 -4.58 1.58 -6.55
CA ASP A 163 -5.98 1.35 -6.93
C ASP A 163 -6.08 0.74 -8.35
N GLY A 164 -5.32 -0.32 -8.56
CA GLY A 164 -5.21 -0.98 -9.87
C GLY A 164 -6.50 -1.66 -10.32
N PRO A 165 -6.54 -2.17 -11.55
CA PRO A 165 -7.79 -2.56 -12.23
C PRO A 165 -8.55 -3.72 -11.58
N ARG A 166 -7.91 -4.53 -10.73
CA ARG A 166 -8.54 -5.64 -10.00
C ARG A 166 -8.67 -5.39 -8.50
N GLN A 167 -8.49 -4.12 -8.06
CA GLN A 167 -8.53 -3.77 -6.64
C GLN A 167 -9.85 -4.18 -5.99
N ASP A 168 -10.99 -3.84 -6.60
CA ASP A 168 -12.32 -4.18 -6.08
C ASP A 168 -12.54 -5.68 -6.03
N GLU A 169 -12.10 -6.40 -7.07
CA GLU A 169 -12.18 -7.87 -7.10
C GLU A 169 -11.45 -8.49 -5.92
N PHE A 170 -10.21 -8.05 -5.64
CA PHE A 170 -9.39 -8.61 -4.57
C PHE A 170 -9.93 -8.25 -3.19
N LEU A 171 -10.43 -7.03 -2.99
CA LEU A 171 -11.03 -6.62 -1.72
C LEU A 171 -12.37 -7.34 -1.47
N ALA A 172 -13.22 -7.46 -2.48
CA ALA A 172 -14.48 -8.19 -2.37
C ALA A 172 -14.25 -9.69 -2.13
N GLU A 173 -13.24 -10.29 -2.78
CA GLU A 173 -12.83 -11.67 -2.53
C GLU A 173 -12.33 -11.84 -1.09
N MET A 174 -11.47 -10.95 -0.61
CA MET A 174 -10.99 -10.95 0.78
C MET A 174 -12.17 -10.84 1.76
N ARG A 175 -13.12 -9.94 1.51
CA ARG A 175 -14.31 -9.78 2.37
C ARG A 175 -15.11 -11.06 2.46
N ARG A 176 -15.35 -11.71 1.34
CA ARG A 176 -16.12 -12.97 1.28
C ARG A 176 -15.37 -14.11 1.97
N GLU A 177 -14.08 -14.29 1.68
CA GLU A 177 -13.31 -15.45 2.18
C GLU A 177 -12.91 -15.34 3.66
N VAL A 178 -12.85 -14.10 4.19
CA VAL A 178 -12.33 -13.86 5.56
C VAL A 178 -13.40 -13.37 6.52
N PHE A 179 -14.30 -12.49 6.07
CA PHE A 179 -15.20 -11.77 6.97
C PHE A 179 -16.67 -12.19 6.87
N GLU A 180 -17.06 -12.93 5.83
CA GLU A 180 -18.44 -13.38 5.68
C GLU A 180 -18.88 -14.25 6.87
N GLY A 181 -20.03 -13.93 7.47
CA GLY A 181 -20.54 -14.60 8.67
C GLY A 181 -19.85 -14.23 9.98
N ARG A 182 -18.89 -13.29 9.97
CA ARG A 182 -18.27 -12.74 11.19
C ARG A 182 -18.88 -11.39 11.53
N GLU A 183 -18.96 -11.07 12.81
CA GLU A 183 -19.46 -9.80 13.32
C GLU A 183 -18.44 -9.13 14.24
N GLY A 184 -18.55 -7.80 14.40
CA GLY A 184 -17.79 -7.03 15.38
C GLY A 184 -16.30 -6.88 15.06
N PHE A 185 -15.92 -7.03 13.80
CA PHE A 185 -14.57 -6.76 13.30
C PHE A 185 -14.48 -5.34 12.72
N LEU A 186 -13.25 -4.88 12.49
CA LEU A 186 -12.94 -3.61 11.85
C LEU A 186 -11.85 -3.83 10.79
N THR A 187 -12.08 -3.28 9.60
CA THR A 187 -11.07 -3.18 8.54
C THR A 187 -10.78 -1.72 8.23
N VAL A 188 -9.51 -1.33 8.27
CA VAL A 188 -9.06 -0.01 7.84
C VAL A 188 -7.87 -0.13 6.92
N GLY A 189 -7.99 0.38 5.69
CA GLY A 189 -6.96 0.30 4.66
C GLY A 189 -6.11 1.56 4.61
N GLU A 190 -4.82 1.41 4.54
CA GLU A 190 -3.93 2.48 4.12
C GLU A 190 -3.99 2.61 2.60
N ALA A 191 -4.34 3.81 2.11
CA ALA A 191 -4.77 4.02 0.74
C ALA A 191 -4.00 5.15 0.04
N PRO A 192 -2.69 4.99 -0.19
CA PRO A 192 -1.94 5.95 -1.01
C PRO A 192 -2.50 5.98 -2.43
N GLY A 193 -2.62 7.20 -3.00
CA GLY A 193 -3.09 7.40 -4.37
C GLY A 193 -4.61 7.30 -4.59
N VAL A 194 -5.40 7.02 -3.55
CA VAL A 194 -6.86 6.91 -3.64
C VAL A 194 -7.53 8.26 -3.43
N THR A 195 -8.51 8.60 -4.29
CA THR A 195 -9.29 9.83 -4.19
C THR A 195 -10.43 9.75 -3.18
N ALA A 196 -10.96 10.91 -2.77
CA ALA A 196 -12.12 10.96 -1.89
C ALA A 196 -13.36 10.23 -2.47
N GLN A 197 -13.61 10.36 -3.78
CA GLN A 197 -14.71 9.68 -4.47
C GLN A 197 -14.52 8.16 -4.48
N ARG A 198 -13.28 7.71 -4.67
CA ARG A 198 -12.96 6.29 -4.66
C ARG A 198 -13.08 5.70 -3.25
N ASN A 199 -12.81 6.49 -2.20
CA ASN A 199 -13.05 6.10 -0.82
C ASN A 199 -14.53 5.79 -0.56
N GLU A 200 -15.48 6.59 -1.09
CA GLU A 200 -16.93 6.29 -0.96
C GLU A 200 -17.25 4.89 -1.48
N HIS A 201 -16.73 4.54 -2.66
CA HIS A 201 -16.97 3.24 -3.29
C HIS A 201 -16.42 2.08 -2.44
N ILE A 202 -15.15 2.14 -2.03
CA ILE A 202 -14.48 1.07 -1.27
C ILE A 202 -15.11 0.89 0.11
N THR A 203 -15.59 1.98 0.74
CA THR A 203 -16.13 1.94 2.10
C THR A 203 -17.67 1.90 2.16
N ASP A 204 -18.33 1.86 1.01
CA ASP A 204 -19.78 1.64 0.95
C ASP A 204 -20.09 0.20 1.42
N PRO A 205 -20.87 0.04 2.50
CA PRO A 205 -21.28 -1.29 2.98
C PRO A 205 -21.96 -2.16 1.91
N GLY A 206 -22.57 -1.54 0.89
CA GLY A 206 -23.22 -2.24 -0.23
C GLY A 206 -22.22 -2.93 -1.16
N ASN A 207 -20.98 -2.44 -1.26
CA ASN A 207 -19.92 -3.05 -2.07
C ASN A 207 -19.18 -4.17 -1.34
N GLY A 208 -19.24 -4.18 0.02
CA GLY A 208 -18.64 -5.24 0.82
C GLY A 208 -17.12 -5.32 0.73
N GLU A 209 -16.41 -4.17 0.66
CA GLU A 209 -14.94 -4.14 0.61
C GLU A 209 -14.35 -3.85 1.99
N LEU A 210 -14.03 -2.60 2.33
CA LEU A 210 -13.44 -2.20 3.60
C LEU A 210 -14.37 -1.29 4.39
N ASP A 211 -14.21 -1.25 5.73
CA ASP A 211 -15.02 -0.38 6.58
C ASP A 211 -14.56 1.08 6.52
N MET A 212 -13.26 1.34 6.37
CA MET A 212 -12.71 2.70 6.22
C MET A 212 -11.33 2.71 5.55
N LEU A 213 -10.90 3.89 5.06
CA LEU A 213 -9.58 4.12 4.49
C LEU A 213 -8.86 5.28 5.16
N PHE A 214 -7.55 5.18 5.28
CA PHE A 214 -6.65 6.32 5.52
C PHE A 214 -6.23 6.91 4.18
N LEU A 215 -6.76 8.09 3.82
CA LEU A 215 -6.39 8.83 2.62
C LEU A 215 -5.17 9.71 2.86
N PHE A 216 -4.41 10.04 1.80
CA PHE A 216 -3.10 10.67 1.93
C PHE A 216 -3.02 12.11 1.43
N GLU A 217 -3.99 12.62 0.64
CA GLU A 217 -3.92 13.96 0.06
C GLU A 217 -3.61 15.05 1.10
N HIS A 218 -4.21 14.97 2.30
CA HIS A 218 -4.01 15.97 3.37
C HIS A 218 -2.66 15.84 4.10
N VAL A 219 -1.92 14.76 3.92
CA VAL A 219 -0.57 14.59 4.48
C VAL A 219 0.53 14.77 3.44
N ASP A 220 0.16 14.97 2.16
CA ASP A 220 1.10 15.18 1.05
C ASP A 220 1.01 16.59 0.45
N PHE A 221 -0.07 17.37 0.76
CA PHE A 221 -0.37 18.64 0.09
C PHE A 221 0.61 19.78 0.41
N ASP A 222 1.32 19.68 1.51
CA ASP A 222 2.25 20.71 2.03
C ASP A 222 3.72 20.30 1.88
N CYS A 223 4.03 19.45 0.92
CA CYS A 223 5.39 19.00 0.66
C CYS A 223 5.86 19.44 -0.72
N GLU A 224 7.13 19.86 -0.83
CA GLU A 224 7.79 20.15 -2.10
C GLU A 224 8.57 18.90 -2.55
N GLY A 225 7.89 17.99 -3.25
CA GLY A 225 8.46 16.75 -3.81
C GLY A 225 8.79 15.68 -2.79
N THR A 226 8.95 16.02 -1.52
CA THR A 226 9.23 15.06 -0.42
C THR A 226 8.67 15.58 0.91
N LYS A 227 8.17 14.66 1.75
CA LYS A 227 7.68 14.99 3.11
C LYS A 227 8.73 15.63 4.03
N TRP A 228 10.00 15.57 3.65
CA TRP A 228 11.12 16.18 4.39
C TRP A 228 11.38 17.65 4.00
N LYS A 229 10.64 18.17 3.02
CA LYS A 229 10.61 19.59 2.65
C LYS A 229 9.20 20.17 2.86
N PRO A 230 8.76 20.33 4.12
CA PRO A 230 7.43 20.85 4.40
C PRO A 230 7.32 22.32 3.98
N LEU A 231 6.20 22.66 3.39
CA LEU A 231 5.77 24.02 3.12
C LEU A 231 4.96 24.56 4.32
N PRO A 232 4.82 25.87 4.48
CA PRO A 232 3.89 26.45 5.46
C PRO A 232 2.47 25.89 5.27
N LEU A 233 1.77 25.66 6.39
CA LEU A 233 0.39 25.19 6.37
C LEU A 233 -0.54 26.14 5.59
N ASP A 234 -1.08 25.66 4.47
CA ASP A 234 -2.22 26.27 3.80
C ASP A 234 -3.52 25.77 4.45
N LEU A 235 -3.94 26.45 5.51
CA LEU A 235 -5.14 26.07 6.27
C LEU A 235 -6.43 26.05 5.43
N PRO A 236 -6.71 26.99 4.51
CA PRO A 236 -7.82 26.89 3.57
C PRO A 236 -7.80 25.61 2.75
N LYS A 237 -6.65 25.24 2.17
CA LYS A 237 -6.48 24.01 1.38
C LYS A 237 -6.66 22.76 2.23
N PHE A 238 -6.05 22.71 3.41
CA PHE A 238 -6.24 21.62 4.36
C PHE A 238 -7.73 21.41 4.70
N LYS A 239 -8.43 22.47 5.06
CA LYS A 239 -9.88 22.42 5.35
C LYS A 239 -10.69 21.97 4.15
N SER A 240 -10.34 22.39 2.94
CA SER A 240 -11.01 21.96 1.70
C SER A 240 -10.86 20.45 1.48
N ILE A 241 -9.66 19.91 1.66
CA ILE A 241 -9.39 18.47 1.53
C ILE A 241 -10.23 17.69 2.56
N MET A 242 -10.16 18.06 3.84
CA MET A 242 -10.90 17.38 4.90
C MET A 242 -12.42 17.46 4.71
N ALA A 243 -12.94 18.61 4.26
CA ALA A 243 -14.35 18.75 3.91
C ALA A 243 -14.73 17.91 2.69
N GLY A 244 -13.83 17.79 1.72
CA GLY A 244 -14.00 16.90 0.56
C GLY A 244 -14.16 15.44 0.96
N TYR A 245 -13.36 14.96 1.90
CA TYR A 245 -13.48 13.59 2.44
C TYR A 245 -14.85 13.36 3.07
N GLN A 246 -15.31 14.28 3.91
CA GLN A 246 -16.63 14.18 4.56
C GLN A 246 -17.76 14.24 3.54
N ALA A 247 -17.64 15.12 2.55
CA ALA A 247 -18.67 15.29 1.52
C ALA A 247 -18.79 14.04 0.62
N ALA A 248 -17.66 13.39 0.31
CA ALA A 248 -17.65 12.19 -0.54
C ALA A 248 -18.43 11.02 0.10
N VAL A 249 -18.32 10.83 1.42
CA VAL A 249 -18.97 9.71 2.13
C VAL A 249 -20.31 10.08 2.77
N LYS A 250 -20.92 11.19 2.40
CA LYS A 250 -22.16 11.66 3.04
C LYS A 250 -23.37 10.71 2.88
N ASN A 251 -23.39 9.88 1.86
CA ASN A 251 -24.46 8.95 1.56
C ASN A 251 -24.11 7.53 2.01
N ALA A 252 -22.86 7.14 1.90
CA ALA A 252 -22.37 5.82 2.26
C ALA A 252 -20.86 5.89 2.57
N GLY A 253 -20.36 4.91 3.33
CA GLY A 253 -18.95 4.79 3.65
C GLY A 253 -18.50 5.59 4.88
N TRP A 254 -17.18 5.64 5.08
CA TRP A 254 -16.57 6.27 6.24
C TRP A 254 -15.31 7.06 5.86
N ALA A 255 -15.21 8.31 6.30
CA ALA A 255 -14.01 9.11 6.19
C ALA A 255 -13.19 9.00 7.48
N SER A 256 -12.04 8.35 7.41
CA SER A 256 -11.09 8.27 8.52
C SER A 256 -10.22 9.53 8.53
N LEU A 257 -10.48 10.45 9.47
CA LEU A 257 -9.75 11.69 9.59
C LEU A 257 -8.59 11.54 10.58
N PHE A 258 -7.39 11.93 10.16
CA PHE A 258 -6.19 11.94 10.98
C PHE A 258 -5.27 13.09 10.57
N THR A 259 -4.35 13.49 11.42
CA THR A 259 -3.38 14.57 11.14
C THR A 259 -1.94 14.07 11.11
N GLY A 260 -1.71 12.81 11.40
CA GLY A 260 -0.40 12.17 11.37
C GLY A 260 -0.48 10.69 11.72
N ASN A 261 0.57 9.97 11.40
CA ASN A 261 0.77 8.57 11.72
C ASN A 261 2.26 8.30 12.02
N HIS A 262 2.67 7.04 12.09
CA HIS A 262 4.07 6.66 12.36
C HIS A 262 5.03 7.01 11.22
N ASP A 263 4.54 7.25 9.99
CA ASP A 263 5.32 7.60 8.79
C ASP A 263 5.36 9.10 8.51
N GLN A 264 4.64 9.91 9.28
CA GLN A 264 4.55 11.36 9.10
C GLN A 264 5.25 12.12 10.23
N PRO A 265 5.82 13.31 9.97
CA PRO A 265 6.28 14.20 11.01
C PRO A 265 5.16 14.49 12.01
N ARG A 266 5.53 14.73 13.28
CA ARG A 266 4.56 15.11 14.31
C ARG A 266 3.82 16.38 13.92
N VAL A 267 2.50 16.38 13.99
CA VAL A 267 1.63 17.48 13.54
C VAL A 267 1.99 18.82 14.17
N VAL A 268 2.36 18.84 15.46
CA VAL A 268 2.76 20.07 16.15
C VAL A 268 4.06 20.63 15.61
N SER A 269 5.06 19.78 15.34
CA SER A 269 6.33 20.22 14.75
C SER A 269 6.18 20.60 13.28
N ARG A 270 5.22 20.00 12.58
CA ARG A 270 4.97 20.25 11.16
C ARG A 270 4.18 21.52 10.92
N TRP A 271 3.09 21.73 11.65
CA TRP A 271 2.12 22.80 11.41
C TRP A 271 1.94 23.78 12.57
N GLY A 272 2.51 23.48 13.73
CA GLY A 272 2.40 24.31 14.92
C GLY A 272 3.71 25.02 15.27
N ASP A 273 3.81 25.41 16.52
CA ASP A 273 4.99 26.01 17.13
C ASP A 273 5.45 25.12 18.30
N ASP A 274 6.59 24.47 18.15
CA ASP A 274 7.23 23.62 19.15
C ASP A 274 8.50 24.22 19.77
N SER A 275 8.71 25.54 19.60
CA SER A 275 9.87 26.29 20.09
C SER A 275 9.97 26.32 21.62
N SER A 276 8.86 26.17 22.33
CA SER A 276 8.78 26.04 23.79
C SER A 276 7.71 25.04 24.22
N GLU A 277 7.75 24.59 25.46
CA GLU A 277 6.71 23.72 26.02
C GLU A 277 5.32 24.36 25.99
N GLU A 278 5.24 25.64 26.32
CA GLU A 278 4.00 26.38 26.31
C GLU A 278 3.43 26.50 24.86
N SER A 279 4.26 26.86 23.91
CA SER A 279 3.87 26.95 22.48
C SER A 279 3.43 25.61 21.94
N ARG A 280 4.16 24.53 22.27
CA ARG A 280 3.83 23.17 21.86
C ARG A 280 2.46 22.72 22.39
N VAL A 281 2.18 22.96 23.69
CA VAL A 281 0.89 22.63 24.30
C VAL A 281 -0.24 23.44 23.68
N ARG A 282 0.00 24.74 23.40
CA ARG A 282 -0.97 25.62 22.74
C ARG A 282 -1.29 25.13 21.32
N SER A 283 -0.26 24.82 20.54
CA SER A 283 -0.41 24.27 19.18
C SER A 283 -1.15 22.93 19.19
N ALA A 284 -0.79 22.02 20.07
CA ALA A 284 -1.46 20.72 20.19
C ALA A 284 -2.94 20.79 20.57
N LYS A 285 -3.37 21.87 21.21
CA LYS A 285 -4.78 22.13 21.54
C LYS A 285 -5.54 22.79 20.40
N ALA A 286 -4.82 23.45 19.47
CA ALA A 286 -5.40 24.15 18.34
C ALA A 286 -5.57 23.24 17.11
N LEU A 287 -4.65 22.30 16.93
CA LEU A 287 -4.65 21.29 15.85
C LEU A 287 -5.48 20.06 16.23
#